data_5a740a2916007d7ccb4ad82eaecf7783
#
_entry.id   5a740a2916007d7ccb4ad82eaecf7783
#
_cell.length_a   1.000
_cell.length_b   1.000
_cell.length_c   1.000
_cell.angle_alpha   90.00
_cell.angle_beta   90.00
_cell.angle_gamma   90.00
#
_symmetry.space_group_name_H-M   'P 1'
#
loop_
_entity.id
_entity.type
_entity.pdbx_description
1 polymer ?
#
loop_
_entity_poly.entity_id
_entity_poly.type
_entity_poly.pdbx_seq_one_letter_code
_entity_poly.pdbx_strand_id
1 'polypeptide(L)'
;KGLGFFVGGVLLTLIGFRGAVIAMAVMLAVVLLLSLWRLKADLGKQKVKPKFTEIFSKSRAINVLSAARFCLFASRDVWFVVALPVFLYDQHGWSHWTVGGLLAAWIIGYGGVQTQAPKLTALLKGDARTITAGWAAALAVLAILLALLPLAQVGWLVVGLLAFGVLFAVNSSWHSYLIVHYARADGVSMDVGFYYMANAMGRLVGTLLSGWLYMAYGLSACLWVAAALVAASAVMALALPKQVA
;
A
#
# COMPACT_ATOMS: atom_id res chain seq x y z
N LYS A 1 3.10 10.02 6.77
CA LYS A 1 1.80 9.29 6.78
C LYS A 1 1.39 8.86 8.19
N GLY A 2 2.30 8.26 8.99
CA GLY A 2 2.00 7.81 10.36
C GLY A 2 1.40 8.91 11.24
N LEU A 3 1.99 10.11 11.24
CA LEU A 3 1.45 11.27 11.94
C LEU A 3 0.00 11.59 11.53
N GLY A 4 -0.35 11.40 10.26
CA GLY A 4 -1.71 11.66 9.77
C GLY A 4 -2.76 10.75 10.40
N PHE A 5 -2.46 9.46 10.60
CA PHE A 5 -3.37 8.53 11.30
C PHE A 5 -3.54 8.92 12.76
N PHE A 6 -2.45 9.28 13.44
CA PHE A 6 -2.49 9.72 14.83
C PHE A 6 -3.32 11.01 14.98
N VAL A 7 -3.02 12.03 14.18
CA VAL A 7 -3.78 13.30 14.17
C VAL A 7 -5.24 13.06 13.83
N GLY A 8 -5.55 12.15 12.89
CA GLY A 8 -6.92 11.77 12.57
C GLY A 8 -7.66 11.17 13.76
N GLY A 9 -7.04 10.25 14.49
CA GLY A 9 -7.61 9.67 15.72
C GLY A 9 -7.87 10.73 16.80
N VAL A 10 -6.93 11.67 16.98
CA VAL A 10 -7.08 12.81 17.91
C VAL A 10 -8.26 13.68 17.53
N LEU A 11 -8.32 14.11 16.27
CA LEU A 11 -9.41 14.97 15.78
C LEU A 11 -10.77 14.30 15.95
N LEU A 12 -10.88 13.01 15.62
CA LEU A 12 -12.11 12.24 15.81
C LEU A 12 -12.56 12.23 17.28
N THR A 13 -11.60 12.06 18.19
CA THR A 13 -11.90 12.02 19.63
C THR A 13 -12.30 13.40 20.19
N LEU A 14 -11.62 14.49 19.77
CA LEU A 14 -11.82 15.83 20.34
C LEU A 14 -13.02 16.57 19.74
N ILE A 15 -13.21 16.49 18.43
CA ILE A 15 -14.20 17.32 17.69
C ILE A 15 -15.20 16.49 16.86
N GLY A 16 -15.17 15.16 17.01
CA GLY A 16 -16.06 14.25 16.29
C GLY A 16 -15.81 14.18 14.79
N PHE A 17 -16.55 13.32 14.10
CA PHE A 17 -16.34 13.06 12.66
C PHE A 17 -16.50 14.31 11.79
N ARG A 18 -17.59 15.08 11.99
CA ARG A 18 -17.87 16.28 11.19
C ARG A 18 -16.80 17.35 11.39
N GLY A 19 -16.39 17.60 12.64
CA GLY A 19 -15.33 18.54 12.98
C GLY A 19 -13.98 18.11 12.38
N ALA A 20 -13.62 16.84 12.47
CA ALA A 20 -12.40 16.31 11.90
C ALA A 20 -12.33 16.48 10.37
N VAL A 21 -13.44 16.22 9.65
CA VAL A 21 -13.50 16.43 8.19
C VAL A 21 -13.34 17.92 7.84
N ILE A 22 -14.02 18.82 8.57
CA ILE A 22 -13.89 20.27 8.34
C ILE A 22 -12.46 20.73 8.61
N ALA A 23 -11.84 20.29 9.71
CA ALA A 23 -10.45 20.65 10.04
C ALA A 23 -9.47 20.18 8.94
N MET A 24 -9.64 18.95 8.43
CA MET A 24 -8.83 18.46 7.31
C MET A 24 -9.04 19.28 6.02
N ALA A 25 -10.28 19.64 5.71
CA ALA A 25 -10.60 20.48 4.56
C ALA A 25 -9.95 21.87 4.66
N VAL A 26 -9.98 22.49 5.86
CA VAL A 26 -9.31 23.77 6.11
C VAL A 26 -7.79 23.65 5.96
N MET A 27 -7.18 22.59 6.52
CA MET A 27 -5.73 22.36 6.34
C MET A 27 -5.35 22.21 4.87
N LEU A 28 -6.13 21.46 4.09
CA LEU A 28 -5.90 21.32 2.64
C LEU A 28 -6.07 22.65 1.90
N ALA A 29 -7.07 23.45 2.26
CA ALA A 29 -7.25 24.79 1.68
C ALA A 29 -6.06 25.72 1.97
N VAL A 30 -5.54 25.69 3.19
CA VAL A 30 -4.33 26.44 3.56
C VAL A 30 -3.12 25.98 2.73
N VAL A 31 -2.91 24.67 2.61
CA VAL A 31 -1.81 24.12 1.79
C VAL A 31 -1.97 24.53 0.32
N LEU A 32 -3.19 24.51 -0.21
CA LEU A 32 -3.48 24.95 -1.58
C LEU A 32 -3.12 26.43 -1.75
N LEU A 33 -3.58 27.31 -0.86
CA LEU A 33 -3.31 28.74 -0.92
C LEU A 33 -1.80 29.03 -0.84
N LEU A 34 -1.09 28.37 0.07
CA LEU A 34 0.37 28.48 0.19
C LEU A 34 1.09 27.98 -1.08
N SER A 35 0.59 26.89 -1.66
CA SER A 35 1.14 26.35 -2.91
C SER A 35 0.94 27.33 -4.07
N LEU A 36 -0.25 27.91 -4.22
CA LEU A 36 -0.53 28.90 -5.24
C LEU A 36 0.31 30.16 -5.08
N TRP A 37 0.60 30.56 -3.85
CA TRP A 37 1.42 31.74 -3.56
C TRP A 37 2.93 31.50 -3.74
N ARG A 38 3.44 30.31 -3.39
CA ARG A 38 4.89 30.00 -3.37
C ARG A 38 5.40 29.32 -4.63
N LEU A 39 4.54 28.59 -5.36
CA LEU A 39 4.97 27.87 -6.55
C LEU A 39 5.08 28.82 -7.74
N LYS A 40 6.21 28.76 -8.44
CA LYS A 40 6.42 29.46 -9.70
C LYS A 40 5.44 28.93 -10.75
N ALA A 41 4.88 29.83 -11.57
CA ALA A 41 3.93 29.49 -12.63
C ALA A 41 4.55 28.54 -13.70
N ASP A 42 5.86 28.54 -13.87
CA ASP A 42 6.58 27.66 -14.78
C ASP A 42 7.41 26.60 -14.01
N LEU A 43 6.83 25.42 -13.86
CA LEU A 43 7.47 24.25 -13.23
C LEU A 43 8.27 23.40 -14.26
N GLY A 44 8.48 23.93 -15.46
CA GLY A 44 9.10 23.23 -16.59
C GLY A 44 8.05 22.51 -17.47
N LYS A 45 8.21 22.66 -18.78
CA LYS A 45 7.36 22.02 -19.77
C LYS A 45 8.03 20.74 -20.29
N GLN A 46 7.32 19.63 -20.22
CA GLN A 46 7.78 18.41 -20.88
C GLN A 46 7.82 18.63 -22.40
N LYS A 47 8.95 18.33 -23.05
CA LYS A 47 9.13 18.56 -24.50
C LYS A 47 8.20 17.73 -25.37
N VAL A 48 7.73 16.58 -24.89
CA VAL A 48 6.81 15.70 -25.59
C VAL A 48 5.58 15.46 -24.72
N LYS A 49 4.40 15.81 -25.21
CA LYS A 49 3.11 15.49 -24.53
C LYS A 49 2.82 14.01 -24.74
N PRO A 50 2.74 13.18 -23.68
CA PRO A 50 2.34 11.79 -23.83
C PRO A 50 0.89 11.71 -24.37
N LYS A 51 0.67 10.85 -25.35
CA LYS A 51 -0.69 10.57 -25.86
C LYS A 51 -1.39 9.61 -24.87
N PHE A 52 -2.70 9.77 -24.69
CA PHE A 52 -3.51 8.84 -23.88
C PHE A 52 -3.41 7.39 -24.36
N THR A 53 -3.11 7.16 -25.63
CA THR A 53 -2.86 5.83 -26.21
C THR A 53 -1.57 5.18 -25.70
N GLU A 54 -0.69 5.94 -25.02
CA GLU A 54 0.58 5.45 -24.46
C GLU A 54 0.50 5.21 -22.93
N ILE A 55 -0.71 4.98 -22.41
CA ILE A 55 -0.93 4.72 -20.96
C ILE A 55 -0.18 3.47 -20.51
N PHE A 56 -0.11 2.43 -21.35
CA PHE A 56 0.67 1.23 -21.03
C PHE A 56 2.14 1.43 -21.40
N SER A 57 3.05 0.96 -20.52
CA SER A 57 4.46 0.94 -20.87
C SER A 57 4.71 0.02 -22.07
N LYS A 58 5.67 0.38 -22.93
CA LYS A 58 6.15 -0.47 -24.02
C LYS A 58 6.94 -1.68 -23.48
N SER A 59 7.35 -1.67 -22.22
CA SER A 59 8.07 -2.77 -21.57
C SER A 59 7.10 -3.75 -20.92
N ARG A 60 7.13 -5.02 -21.33
CA ARG A 60 6.37 -6.11 -20.70
C ARG A 60 6.70 -6.25 -19.21
N ALA A 61 7.98 -6.11 -18.84
CA ALA A 61 8.43 -6.23 -17.45
C ALA A 61 7.76 -5.17 -16.56
N ILE A 62 7.66 -3.91 -17.04
CA ILE A 62 7.02 -2.82 -16.30
C ILE A 62 5.53 -3.04 -16.18
N ASN A 63 4.84 -3.51 -17.23
CA ASN A 63 3.41 -3.81 -17.18
C ASN A 63 3.10 -4.93 -16.18
N VAL A 64 3.89 -6.01 -16.19
CA VAL A 64 3.76 -7.12 -15.23
C VAL A 64 4.04 -6.65 -13.80
N LEU A 65 5.12 -5.90 -13.58
CA LEU A 65 5.47 -5.36 -12.25
C LEU A 65 4.39 -4.39 -11.74
N SER A 66 3.81 -3.57 -12.62
CA SER A 66 2.74 -2.64 -12.26
C SER A 66 1.45 -3.36 -11.90
N ALA A 67 1.09 -4.42 -12.62
CA ALA A 67 -0.06 -5.27 -12.28
C ALA A 67 0.15 -6.01 -10.95
N ALA A 68 1.34 -6.57 -10.72
CA ALA A 68 1.70 -7.17 -9.43
C ALA A 68 1.65 -6.15 -8.29
N ARG A 69 2.12 -4.91 -8.53
CA ARG A 69 2.04 -3.80 -7.56
C ARG A 69 0.61 -3.40 -7.24
N PHE A 70 -0.25 -3.33 -8.24
CA PHE A 70 -1.68 -3.09 -8.05
C PHE A 70 -2.26 -4.11 -7.05
N CYS A 71 -2.09 -5.40 -7.30
CA CYS A 71 -2.58 -6.47 -6.45
C CYS A 71 -1.95 -6.42 -5.04
N LEU A 72 -0.65 -6.18 -4.94
CA LEU A 72 0.06 -6.07 -3.67
C LEU A 72 -0.49 -4.95 -2.79
N PHE A 73 -0.79 -3.77 -3.35
CA PHE A 73 -1.32 -2.66 -2.57
C PHE A 73 -2.81 -2.79 -2.30
N ALA A 74 -3.58 -3.35 -3.23
CA ALA A 74 -4.98 -3.69 -3.01
C ALA A 74 -5.13 -4.70 -1.85
N SER A 75 -4.24 -5.71 -1.78
CA SER A 75 -4.27 -6.74 -0.73
C SER A 75 -4.07 -6.18 0.69
N ARG A 76 -3.28 -5.13 0.84
CA ARG A 76 -3.15 -4.43 2.12
C ARG A 76 -4.38 -3.61 2.42
N ASP A 77 -4.79 -2.76 1.47
CA ASP A 77 -5.81 -1.74 1.73
C ASP A 77 -7.21 -2.36 1.87
N VAL A 78 -7.46 -3.57 1.34
CA VAL A 78 -8.76 -4.28 1.47
C VAL A 78 -9.13 -4.64 2.91
N TRP A 79 -8.19 -4.75 3.82
CA TRP A 79 -8.48 -5.03 5.23
C TRP A 79 -7.93 -3.98 6.20
N PHE A 80 -6.86 -3.27 5.82
CA PHE A 80 -6.14 -2.38 6.73
C PHE A 80 -6.79 -1.00 6.88
N VAL A 81 -7.35 -0.42 5.79
CA VAL A 81 -7.70 1.01 5.77
C VAL A 81 -9.06 1.29 6.40
N VAL A 82 -10.06 0.45 6.17
CA VAL A 82 -11.43 0.62 6.69
C VAL A 82 -11.81 -0.53 7.62
N ALA A 83 -11.68 -1.78 7.15
CA ALA A 83 -12.18 -2.94 7.88
C ALA A 83 -11.51 -3.12 9.25
N LEU A 84 -10.19 -3.04 9.33
CA LEU A 84 -9.45 -3.19 10.59
C LEU A 84 -9.79 -2.11 11.63
N PRO A 85 -9.75 -0.80 11.32
CA PRO A 85 -10.15 0.24 12.26
C PRO A 85 -11.56 0.07 12.80
N VAL A 86 -12.52 -0.20 11.90
CA VAL A 86 -13.93 -0.38 12.28
C VAL A 86 -14.09 -1.64 13.14
N PHE A 87 -13.44 -2.75 12.78
CA PHE A 87 -13.45 -3.98 13.56
C PHE A 87 -12.91 -3.78 14.98
N LEU A 88 -11.78 -3.09 15.14
CA LEU A 88 -11.20 -2.83 16.45
C LEU A 88 -12.11 -1.94 17.32
N TYR A 89 -12.76 -0.96 16.70
CA TYR A 89 -13.70 -0.09 17.38
C TYR A 89 -14.97 -0.84 17.78
N ASP A 90 -15.65 -1.50 16.84
CA ASP A 90 -16.96 -2.09 17.04
C ASP A 90 -16.94 -3.40 17.85
N GLN A 91 -15.95 -4.27 17.57
CA GLN A 91 -15.90 -5.61 18.17
C GLN A 91 -15.04 -5.68 19.43
N HIS A 92 -14.04 -4.81 19.55
CA HIS A 92 -13.13 -4.81 20.71
C HIS A 92 -13.24 -3.56 21.59
N GLY A 93 -14.12 -2.61 21.25
CA GLY A 93 -14.35 -1.40 22.05
C GLY A 93 -13.16 -0.45 22.12
N TRP A 94 -12.24 -0.51 21.16
CA TRP A 94 -11.08 0.37 21.14
C TRP A 94 -11.50 1.81 20.83
N SER A 95 -10.92 2.77 21.55
CA SER A 95 -11.13 4.18 21.24
C SER A 95 -10.51 4.55 19.89
N HIS A 96 -11.04 5.56 19.23
CA HIS A 96 -10.44 6.11 17.99
C HIS A 96 -8.98 6.51 18.17
N TRP A 97 -8.60 6.99 19.36
CA TRP A 97 -7.23 7.30 19.73
C TRP A 97 -6.32 6.06 19.72
N THR A 98 -6.77 4.99 20.33
CA THR A 98 -6.01 3.72 20.40
C THR A 98 -5.83 3.11 19.02
N VAL A 99 -6.89 3.09 18.21
CA VAL A 99 -6.85 2.63 16.81
C VAL A 99 -5.90 3.51 15.99
N GLY A 100 -6.06 4.83 16.06
CA GLY A 100 -5.18 5.78 15.37
C GLY A 100 -3.71 5.64 15.77
N GLY A 101 -3.45 5.42 17.06
CA GLY A 101 -2.11 5.15 17.60
C GLY A 101 -1.49 3.87 17.05
N LEU A 102 -2.25 2.76 17.02
CA LEU A 102 -1.80 1.50 16.43
C LEU A 102 -1.45 1.67 14.94
N LEU A 103 -2.33 2.29 14.16
CA LEU A 103 -2.10 2.50 12.74
C LEU A 103 -0.91 3.43 12.48
N ALA A 104 -0.75 4.48 13.30
CA ALA A 104 0.40 5.37 13.23
C ALA A 104 1.71 4.64 13.53
N ALA A 105 1.75 3.87 14.62
CA ALA A 105 2.91 3.07 15.00
C ALA A 105 3.26 2.04 13.91
N TRP A 106 2.24 1.39 13.33
CA TRP A 106 2.44 0.44 12.25
C TRP A 106 3.05 1.11 11.00
N ILE A 107 2.55 2.26 10.57
CA ILE A 107 3.08 3.00 9.40
C ILE A 107 4.51 3.49 9.65
N ILE A 108 4.82 3.92 10.86
CA ILE A 108 6.18 4.35 11.24
C ILE A 108 7.12 3.14 11.23
N GLY A 109 6.73 2.04 11.86
CA GLY A 109 7.48 0.78 11.87
C GLY A 109 7.70 0.22 10.45
N TYR A 110 6.65 0.20 9.63
CA TYR A 110 6.73 -0.14 8.22
C TYR A 110 7.76 0.72 7.47
N GLY A 111 7.78 2.04 7.69
CA GLY A 111 8.79 2.94 7.14
C GLY A 111 10.20 2.59 7.60
N GLY A 112 10.37 2.27 8.89
CA GLY A 112 11.65 1.80 9.45
C GLY A 112 12.16 0.53 8.78
N VAL A 113 11.30 -0.47 8.58
CA VAL A 113 11.65 -1.71 7.87
C VAL A 113 12.02 -1.41 6.42
N GLN A 114 11.31 -0.51 5.75
CA GLN A 114 11.62 -0.13 4.36
C GLN A 114 13.04 0.43 4.21
N THR A 115 13.56 1.17 5.18
CA THR A 115 14.93 1.69 5.12
C THR A 115 15.99 0.59 5.18
N GLN A 116 15.69 -0.55 5.78
CA GLN A 116 16.59 -1.70 5.89
C GLN A 116 16.36 -2.76 4.78
N ALA A 117 15.23 -2.68 4.09
CA ALA A 117 14.87 -3.67 3.05
C ALA A 117 15.92 -3.85 1.94
N PRO A 118 16.61 -2.79 1.44
CA PRO A 118 17.70 -2.97 0.47
C PRO A 118 18.84 -3.86 0.99
N LYS A 119 19.18 -3.77 2.27
CA LYS A 119 20.21 -4.64 2.89
C LYS A 119 19.73 -6.07 2.99
N LEU A 120 18.46 -6.28 3.37
CA LEU A 120 17.86 -7.61 3.47
C LEU A 120 17.77 -8.29 2.11
N THR A 121 17.37 -7.55 1.07
CA THR A 121 17.25 -8.09 -0.29
C THR A 121 18.60 -8.34 -0.95
N ALA A 122 19.64 -7.57 -0.62
CA ALA A 122 21.00 -7.79 -1.12
C ALA A 122 21.62 -9.12 -0.62
N LEU A 123 21.12 -9.66 0.50
CA LEU A 123 21.54 -10.98 1.00
C LEU A 123 20.89 -12.14 0.25
N LEU A 124 19.82 -11.88 -0.52
CA LEU A 124 19.11 -12.91 -1.26
C LEU A 124 19.85 -13.19 -2.58
N LYS A 125 20.32 -14.43 -2.70
CA LYS A 125 20.90 -14.92 -3.97
C LYS A 125 19.75 -15.54 -4.80
N GLY A 126 19.56 -15.03 -6.01
CA GLY A 126 18.54 -15.56 -6.91
C GLY A 126 18.14 -14.54 -7.99
N ASP A 127 17.31 -14.98 -8.91
CA ASP A 127 16.75 -14.09 -9.93
C ASP A 127 15.61 -13.22 -9.38
N ALA A 128 15.41 -12.05 -9.98
CA ALA A 128 14.40 -11.09 -9.57
C ALA A 128 12.99 -11.67 -9.51
N ARG A 129 12.67 -12.56 -10.46
CA ARG A 129 11.38 -13.25 -10.56
C ARG A 129 11.12 -14.12 -9.34
N THR A 130 12.08 -15.01 -8.98
CA THR A 130 11.96 -15.93 -7.85
C THR A 130 11.89 -15.17 -6.52
N ILE A 131 12.70 -14.15 -6.35
CA ILE A 131 12.69 -13.31 -5.14
C ILE A 131 11.34 -12.60 -4.99
N THR A 132 10.85 -11.96 -6.07
CA THR A 132 9.56 -11.25 -6.04
C THR A 132 8.40 -12.19 -5.74
N ALA A 133 8.33 -13.33 -6.43
CA ALA A 133 7.29 -14.32 -6.22
C ALA A 133 7.36 -14.94 -4.81
N GLY A 134 8.56 -15.23 -4.31
CA GLY A 134 8.77 -15.81 -2.98
C GLY A 134 8.30 -14.90 -1.85
N TRP A 135 8.65 -13.61 -1.88
CA TRP A 135 8.19 -12.65 -0.89
C TRP A 135 6.67 -12.44 -0.95
N ALA A 136 6.09 -12.39 -2.15
CA ALA A 136 4.65 -12.29 -2.31
C ALA A 136 3.94 -13.57 -1.83
N ALA A 137 4.49 -14.75 -2.11
CA ALA A 137 3.94 -16.02 -1.61
C ALA A 137 4.00 -16.09 -0.07
N ALA A 138 5.11 -15.69 0.56
CA ALA A 138 5.20 -15.63 2.01
C ALA A 138 4.14 -14.70 2.62
N LEU A 139 3.90 -13.55 1.99
CA LEU A 139 2.85 -12.63 2.42
C LEU A 139 1.44 -13.21 2.22
N ALA A 140 1.21 -13.99 1.14
CA ALA A 140 -0.06 -14.68 0.90
C ALA A 140 -0.33 -15.75 1.98
N VAL A 141 0.68 -16.53 2.33
CA VAL A 141 0.59 -17.53 3.41
C VAL A 141 0.24 -16.84 4.73
N LEU A 142 0.91 -15.73 5.06
CA LEU A 142 0.58 -14.97 6.27
C LEU A 142 -0.84 -14.42 6.26
N ALA A 143 -1.33 -13.91 5.11
CA ALA A 143 -2.71 -13.43 4.99
C ALA A 143 -3.74 -14.57 5.19
N ILE A 144 -3.45 -15.79 4.68
CA ILE A 144 -4.27 -16.99 4.91
C ILE A 144 -4.27 -17.34 6.40
N LEU A 145 -3.10 -17.37 7.04
CA LEU A 145 -3.00 -17.66 8.48
C LEU A 145 -3.82 -16.65 9.30
N LEU A 146 -3.75 -15.35 8.97
CA LEU A 146 -4.56 -14.32 9.61
C LEU A 146 -6.07 -14.55 9.40
N ALA A 147 -6.49 -14.97 8.21
CA ALA A 147 -7.89 -15.26 7.91
C ALA A 147 -8.43 -16.47 8.69
N LEU A 148 -7.56 -17.39 9.08
CA LEU A 148 -7.89 -18.59 9.85
C LEU A 148 -7.84 -18.37 11.37
N LEU A 149 -7.23 -17.27 11.85
CA LEU A 149 -7.12 -16.99 13.27
C LEU A 149 -8.49 -16.67 13.90
N PRO A 150 -8.69 -17.04 15.19
CA PRO A 150 -9.85 -16.59 15.93
C PRO A 150 -9.77 -15.08 16.19
N LEU A 151 -10.50 -14.29 15.40
CA LEU A 151 -10.47 -12.82 15.45
C LEU A 151 -10.96 -12.24 16.80
N ALA A 152 -11.58 -13.07 17.66
CA ALA A 152 -11.92 -12.70 19.02
C ALA A 152 -10.67 -12.39 19.89
N GLN A 153 -9.51 -12.93 19.55
CA GLN A 153 -8.27 -12.69 20.26
C GLN A 153 -7.44 -11.61 19.54
N VAL A 154 -7.69 -10.36 19.89
CA VAL A 154 -7.06 -9.19 19.25
C VAL A 154 -5.52 -9.22 19.28
N GLY A 155 -4.93 -9.85 20.28
CA GLY A 155 -3.46 -9.98 20.40
C GLY A 155 -2.85 -10.67 19.18
N TRP A 156 -3.42 -11.78 18.70
CA TRP A 156 -2.95 -12.47 17.51
C TRP A 156 -3.10 -11.63 16.24
N LEU A 157 -4.21 -10.87 16.14
CA LEU A 157 -4.41 -9.96 15.03
C LEU A 157 -3.34 -8.86 14.99
N VAL A 158 -2.98 -8.29 16.15
CA VAL A 158 -1.92 -7.27 16.26
C VAL A 158 -0.55 -7.85 15.90
N VAL A 159 -0.20 -9.03 16.43
CA VAL A 159 1.06 -9.72 16.08
C VAL A 159 1.14 -10.01 14.59
N GLY A 160 0.06 -10.54 14.03
CA GLY A 160 -0.03 -10.80 12.59
C GLY A 160 0.02 -9.54 11.74
N LEU A 161 -0.58 -8.44 12.20
CA LEU A 161 -0.48 -7.12 11.56
C LEU A 161 0.97 -6.63 11.52
N LEU A 162 1.73 -6.78 12.59
CA LEU A 162 3.15 -6.42 12.63
C LEU A 162 3.97 -7.28 11.67
N ALA A 163 3.76 -8.60 11.68
CA ALA A 163 4.43 -9.53 10.76
C ALA A 163 4.08 -9.20 9.29
N PHE A 164 2.79 -8.91 9.01
CA PHE A 164 2.35 -8.46 7.69
C PHE A 164 3.05 -7.17 7.27
N GLY A 165 3.22 -6.23 8.20
CA GLY A 165 3.94 -4.98 7.97
C GLY A 165 5.39 -5.19 7.52
N VAL A 166 6.11 -6.11 8.16
CA VAL A 166 7.49 -6.44 7.81
C VAL A 166 7.56 -7.05 6.41
N LEU A 167 6.79 -8.12 6.14
CA LEU A 167 6.79 -8.78 4.83
C LEU A 167 6.33 -7.83 3.71
N PHE A 168 5.31 -7.02 3.98
CA PHE A 168 4.81 -6.04 3.02
C PHE A 168 5.84 -4.94 2.75
N ALA A 169 6.58 -4.48 3.77
CA ALA A 169 7.64 -3.48 3.61
C ALA A 169 8.75 -3.98 2.68
N VAL A 170 9.20 -5.22 2.88
CA VAL A 170 10.24 -5.85 2.03
C VAL A 170 9.73 -5.99 0.59
N ASN A 171 8.52 -6.56 0.38
CA ASN A 171 7.90 -6.65 -0.94
C ASN A 171 7.82 -5.29 -1.63
N SER A 172 7.30 -4.29 -0.92
CA SER A 172 7.10 -2.95 -1.46
C SER A 172 8.42 -2.28 -1.87
N SER A 173 9.47 -2.44 -1.06
CA SER A 173 10.80 -1.89 -1.35
C SER A 173 11.43 -2.60 -2.54
N TRP A 174 11.32 -3.93 -2.61
CA TRP A 174 11.83 -4.72 -3.72
C TRP A 174 11.16 -4.33 -5.04
N HIS A 175 9.83 -4.19 -5.08
CA HIS A 175 9.10 -3.70 -6.25
C HIS A 175 9.57 -2.28 -6.65
N SER A 176 9.86 -1.41 -5.67
CA SER A 176 10.35 -0.05 -5.94
C SER A 176 11.79 -0.03 -6.47
N TYR A 177 12.61 -1.00 -6.10
CA TYR A 177 13.92 -1.22 -6.71
C TYR A 177 13.77 -1.68 -8.16
N LEU A 178 12.94 -2.70 -8.41
CA LEU A 178 12.75 -3.27 -9.74
C LEU A 178 12.21 -2.27 -10.77
N ILE A 179 11.28 -1.38 -10.39
CA ILE A 179 10.76 -0.39 -11.35
C ILE A 179 11.86 0.56 -11.86
N VAL A 180 12.72 1.00 -10.96
CA VAL A 180 13.85 1.86 -11.37
C VAL A 180 14.82 1.09 -12.27
N HIS A 181 15.01 -0.20 -11.99
CA HIS A 181 15.92 -1.04 -12.73
C HIS A 181 15.39 -1.43 -14.13
N TYR A 182 14.08 -1.68 -14.26
CA TYR A 182 13.45 -2.00 -15.55
C TYR A 182 13.08 -0.78 -16.38
N ALA A 183 13.09 0.42 -15.78
CA ALA A 183 12.76 1.65 -16.49
C ALA A 183 13.79 1.94 -17.59
N ARG A 184 13.29 2.34 -18.77
CA ARG A 184 14.14 2.66 -19.93
C ARG A 184 14.79 4.02 -19.75
N ALA A 185 16.05 4.16 -20.16
CA ALA A 185 16.80 5.38 -20.01
C ALA A 185 16.14 6.61 -20.68
N ASP A 186 15.40 6.39 -21.78
CA ASP A 186 14.68 7.42 -22.54
C ASP A 186 13.24 7.68 -22.07
N GLY A 187 12.72 6.88 -21.12
CA GLY A 187 11.34 6.91 -20.67
C GLY A 187 11.12 6.69 -19.17
N VAL A 188 12.14 6.84 -18.33
CA VAL A 188 12.08 6.56 -16.88
C VAL A 188 10.87 7.21 -16.19
N SER A 189 10.62 8.49 -16.47
CA SER A 189 9.53 9.24 -15.85
C SER A 189 8.15 8.66 -16.19
N MET A 190 7.94 8.21 -17.43
CA MET A 190 6.70 7.60 -17.89
C MET A 190 6.50 6.22 -17.26
N ASP A 191 7.51 5.38 -17.28
CA ASP A 191 7.47 4.02 -16.75
C ASP A 191 7.23 4.03 -15.24
N VAL A 192 7.93 4.89 -14.50
CA VAL A 192 7.73 5.10 -13.06
C VAL A 192 6.35 5.72 -12.77
N GLY A 193 5.89 6.66 -13.59
CA GLY A 193 4.55 7.26 -13.48
C GLY A 193 3.45 6.22 -13.66
N PHE A 194 3.54 5.35 -14.66
CA PHE A 194 2.61 4.25 -14.88
C PHE A 194 2.55 3.27 -13.68
N TYR A 195 3.72 2.90 -13.16
CA TYR A 195 3.83 2.04 -11.99
C TYR A 195 3.15 2.67 -10.74
N TYR A 196 3.36 3.97 -10.49
CA TYR A 196 2.71 4.64 -9.37
C TYR A 196 1.21 4.85 -9.58
N MET A 197 0.76 5.02 -10.83
CA MET A 197 -0.66 5.02 -11.17
C MET A 197 -1.31 3.67 -10.82
N ALA A 198 -0.70 2.55 -11.21
CA ALA A 198 -1.18 1.21 -10.84
C ALA A 198 -1.22 1.01 -9.32
N ASN A 199 -0.20 1.51 -8.60
CA ASN A 199 -0.19 1.51 -7.14
C ASN A 199 -1.37 2.30 -6.53
N ALA A 200 -1.67 3.49 -7.06
CA ALA A 200 -2.77 4.32 -6.59
C ALA A 200 -4.14 3.67 -6.88
N MET A 201 -4.30 3.07 -8.06
CA MET A 201 -5.51 2.33 -8.44
C MET A 201 -5.71 1.10 -7.55
N GLY A 202 -4.66 0.33 -7.26
CA GLY A 202 -4.73 -0.80 -6.33
C GLY A 202 -5.21 -0.37 -4.94
N ARG A 203 -4.71 0.75 -4.44
CA ARG A 203 -5.14 1.33 -3.17
C ARG A 203 -6.61 1.78 -3.18
N LEU A 204 -7.05 2.43 -4.26
CA LEU A 204 -8.44 2.84 -4.42
C LEU A 204 -9.37 1.62 -4.41
N VAL A 205 -9.08 0.61 -5.23
CA VAL A 205 -9.88 -0.61 -5.30
C VAL A 205 -9.87 -1.35 -3.96
N GLY A 206 -8.71 -1.49 -3.33
CA GLY A 206 -8.59 -2.12 -2.02
C GLY A 206 -9.43 -1.40 -0.95
N THR A 207 -9.40 -0.07 -0.91
CA THR A 207 -10.17 0.73 0.05
C THR A 207 -11.69 0.59 -0.18
N LEU A 208 -12.15 0.63 -1.44
CA LEU A 208 -13.56 0.44 -1.77
C LEU A 208 -14.04 -0.97 -1.38
N LEU A 209 -13.24 -1.99 -1.73
CA LEU A 209 -13.53 -3.37 -1.34
C LEU A 209 -13.51 -3.55 0.17
N SER A 210 -12.65 -2.85 0.90
CA SER A 210 -12.55 -2.90 2.37
C SER A 210 -13.88 -2.59 3.04
N GLY A 211 -14.49 -1.46 2.69
CA GLY A 211 -15.78 -1.06 3.26
C GLY A 211 -16.90 -2.02 2.87
N TRP A 212 -16.99 -2.35 1.58
CA TRP A 212 -18.04 -3.21 1.06
C TRP A 212 -17.99 -4.63 1.65
N LEU A 213 -16.82 -5.28 1.62
CA LEU A 213 -16.64 -6.64 2.13
C LEU A 213 -16.83 -6.71 3.64
N TYR A 214 -16.32 -5.72 4.37
CA TYR A 214 -16.49 -5.69 5.82
C TYR A 214 -17.95 -5.59 6.22
N MET A 215 -18.72 -4.72 5.58
CA MET A 215 -20.16 -4.57 5.85
C MET A 215 -20.97 -5.82 5.50
N ALA A 216 -20.60 -6.52 4.42
CA ALA A 216 -21.35 -7.69 3.95
C ALA A 216 -20.93 -9.00 4.62
N TYR A 217 -19.63 -9.17 4.93
CA TYR A 217 -19.06 -10.47 5.30
C TYR A 217 -18.04 -10.41 6.44
N GLY A 218 -17.74 -9.22 6.98
CA GLY A 218 -16.81 -9.01 8.08
C GLY A 218 -15.33 -9.06 7.69
N LEU A 219 -14.46 -8.96 8.72
CA LEU A 219 -12.99 -8.85 8.54
C LEU A 219 -12.37 -10.09 7.93
N SER A 220 -12.88 -11.29 8.26
CA SER A 220 -12.36 -12.55 7.70
C SER A 220 -12.43 -12.56 6.17
N ALA A 221 -13.53 -12.11 5.58
CA ALA A 221 -13.67 -12.02 4.13
C ALA A 221 -12.66 -11.05 3.50
N CYS A 222 -12.39 -9.92 4.16
CA CYS A 222 -11.36 -8.98 3.72
C CYS A 222 -9.97 -9.63 3.71
N LEU A 223 -9.64 -10.45 4.71
CA LEU A 223 -8.37 -11.18 4.80
C LEU A 223 -8.24 -12.27 3.73
N TRP A 224 -9.32 -12.99 3.41
CA TRP A 224 -9.34 -13.96 2.31
C TRP A 224 -9.12 -13.29 0.95
N VAL A 225 -9.77 -12.16 0.71
CA VAL A 225 -9.55 -11.37 -0.51
C VAL A 225 -8.13 -10.80 -0.55
N ALA A 226 -7.58 -10.36 0.59
CA ALA A 226 -6.18 -9.95 0.70
C ALA A 226 -5.23 -11.10 0.28
N ALA A 227 -5.46 -12.30 0.79
CA ALA A 227 -4.68 -13.49 0.44
C ALA A 227 -4.76 -13.80 -1.07
N ALA A 228 -5.95 -13.75 -1.67
CA ALA A 228 -6.14 -13.97 -3.09
C ALA A 228 -5.42 -12.92 -3.94
N LEU A 229 -5.50 -11.63 -3.57
CA LEU A 229 -4.83 -10.53 -4.28
C LEU A 229 -3.31 -10.66 -4.22
N VAL A 230 -2.75 -10.98 -3.05
CA VAL A 230 -1.29 -11.12 -2.95
C VAL A 230 -0.79 -12.42 -3.59
N ALA A 231 -1.58 -13.50 -3.60
CA ALA A 231 -1.29 -14.70 -4.38
C ALA A 231 -1.28 -14.39 -5.89
N ALA A 232 -2.24 -13.59 -6.39
CA ALA A 232 -2.23 -13.09 -7.76
C ALA A 232 -0.96 -12.28 -8.06
N SER A 233 -0.52 -11.42 -7.13
CA SER A 233 0.76 -10.69 -7.25
C SER A 233 1.95 -11.66 -7.38
N ALA A 234 1.98 -12.74 -6.59
CA ALA A 234 3.03 -13.75 -6.65
C ALA A 234 3.06 -14.48 -8.01
N VAL A 235 1.89 -14.88 -8.52
CA VAL A 235 1.76 -15.51 -9.83
C VAL A 235 2.19 -14.57 -10.95
N MET A 236 1.77 -13.31 -10.92
CA MET A 236 2.20 -12.31 -11.90
C MET A 236 3.73 -12.10 -11.88
N ALA A 237 4.34 -12.12 -10.69
CA ALA A 237 5.79 -11.99 -10.54
C ALA A 237 6.56 -13.10 -11.27
N LEU A 238 5.97 -14.29 -11.45
CA LEU A 238 6.58 -15.37 -12.22
C LEU A 238 6.74 -15.05 -13.72
N ALA A 239 6.05 -14.05 -14.23
CA ALA A 239 6.19 -13.56 -15.62
C ALA A 239 7.26 -12.46 -15.77
N LEU A 240 7.93 -12.05 -14.70
CA LEU A 240 9.06 -11.11 -14.74
C LEU A 240 10.30 -11.75 -15.41
N PRO A 241 11.21 -10.95 -15.98
CA PRO A 241 12.50 -11.44 -16.45
C PRO A 241 13.30 -12.10 -15.31
N LYS A 242 14.06 -13.15 -15.65
CA LYS A 242 14.91 -13.85 -14.66
C LYS A 242 16.06 -12.99 -14.17
N GLN A 243 16.66 -12.22 -15.07
CA GLN A 243 17.79 -11.35 -14.75
C GLN A 243 17.30 -9.92 -14.53
N VAL A 244 17.90 -9.29 -13.57
CA VAL A 244 17.90 -7.84 -13.45
C VAL A 244 18.99 -7.42 -14.41
N ALA A 245 18.66 -6.82 -15.57
CA ALA A 245 19.60 -6.42 -16.63
C ALA A 245 20.62 -5.40 -16.11
#